data_b581321e540a607e7ebce5dceb15be69
#
_entry.id   b581321e540a607e7ebce5dceb15be69
#
_cell.length_a   1.000
_cell.length_b   1.000
_cell.length_c   1.000
_cell.angle_alpha   90.00
_cell.angle_beta   90.00
_cell.angle_gamma   90.00
#
_symmetry.space_group_name_H-M   'P 1'
#
loop_
_entity.id
_entity.type
_entity.pdbx_description
1 polymer ?
#
loop_
_entity_poly.entity_id
_entity_poly.type
_entity_poly.pdbx_seq_one_letter_code
_entity_poly.pdbx_strand_id
1 'polypeptide(L)'
;MNFNFYYLLILSATVLFSCQFMMTQGFQRLNGSSFRTSIRFASQTSFFICIAMLILSGFRLTFTPTLAAVALIQSVSSFAASYCSIKALGTANLSVYSMFSMLGGMLLPFVYGIVFGGENMTLGKVICCALIVLALTFDRESFKSKEGAVKYYLAVFVLNGMNGVYAAFITMAEPGYNKQSYLALMNMFVFIITFIVYYATEKKLPIPRFSELKYSGTYGICNGVANLMLLIALGHVNASVQYPIVTGGVIIFSTVAAALQKDNVKRRTVISAIIAFVATVCIIL
;
A
#
# COMPACT_ATOMS: atom_id res chain seq x y z
N MET A 1 26.49 8.19 -4.39
CA MET A 1 25.79 6.93 -4.70
C MET A 1 24.94 7.17 -5.93
N ASN A 2 25.05 6.32 -6.94
CA ASN A 2 24.51 6.63 -8.26
C ASN A 2 22.97 6.69 -8.27
N PHE A 3 22.41 7.69 -8.95
CA PHE A 3 21.00 7.87 -9.28
C PHE A 3 20.27 6.55 -9.64
N ASN A 4 20.96 5.67 -10.35
CA ASN A 4 20.42 4.38 -10.78
C ASN A 4 20.06 3.40 -9.64
N PHE A 5 20.71 3.47 -8.47
CA PHE A 5 20.45 2.53 -7.37
C PHE A 5 19.08 2.75 -6.72
N TYR A 6 18.72 3.99 -6.42
CA TYR A 6 17.43 4.30 -5.78
C TYR A 6 16.24 4.01 -6.70
N TYR A 7 16.39 4.27 -8.00
CA TYR A 7 15.37 3.89 -8.98
C TYR A 7 15.24 2.37 -9.11
N LEU A 8 16.34 1.61 -9.00
CA LEU A 8 16.27 0.16 -8.95
C LEU A 8 15.51 -0.33 -7.71
N LEU A 9 15.72 0.29 -6.54
CA LEU A 9 14.93 -0.01 -5.33
C LEU A 9 13.44 0.26 -5.54
N ILE A 10 13.08 1.39 -6.16
CA ILE A 10 11.70 1.75 -6.45
C ILE A 10 11.05 0.73 -7.39
N LEU A 11 11.73 0.34 -8.48
CA LEU A 11 11.24 -0.67 -9.41
C LEU A 11 11.08 -2.04 -8.75
N SER A 12 12.04 -2.47 -7.93
CA SER A 12 11.96 -3.72 -7.17
C SER A 12 10.78 -3.70 -6.19
N ALA A 13 10.58 -2.59 -5.47
CA ALA A 13 9.44 -2.41 -4.59
C ALA A 13 8.10 -2.49 -5.35
N THR A 14 8.05 -1.97 -6.59
CA THR A 14 6.87 -2.04 -7.46
C THR A 14 6.44 -3.48 -7.75
N VAL A 15 7.40 -4.36 -8.05
CA VAL A 15 7.13 -5.79 -8.28
C VAL A 15 6.61 -6.45 -7.00
N LEU A 16 7.25 -6.17 -5.86
CA LEU A 16 6.84 -6.72 -4.56
C LEU A 16 5.44 -6.26 -4.14
N PHE A 17 5.08 -4.99 -4.37
CA PHE A 17 3.73 -4.49 -4.12
C PHE A 17 2.68 -5.14 -5.04
N SER A 18 3.04 -5.44 -6.28
CA SER A 18 2.13 -6.17 -7.17
C SER A 18 1.88 -7.58 -6.66
N CYS A 19 2.91 -8.27 -6.18
CA CYS A 19 2.80 -9.58 -5.56
C CYS A 19 1.92 -9.53 -4.30
N GLN A 20 2.07 -8.54 -3.43
CA GLN A 20 1.25 -8.41 -2.22
C GLN A 20 -0.25 -8.27 -2.54
N PHE A 21 -0.64 -7.57 -3.61
CA PHE A 21 -2.04 -7.46 -4.00
C PHE A 21 -2.63 -8.80 -4.43
N MET A 22 -1.86 -9.61 -5.16
CA MET A 22 -2.26 -10.97 -5.51
C MET A 22 -2.45 -11.85 -4.27
N MET A 23 -1.56 -11.72 -3.28
CA MET A 23 -1.66 -12.46 -2.02
C MET A 23 -2.88 -12.01 -1.21
N THR A 24 -3.18 -10.72 -1.15
CA THR A 24 -4.40 -10.20 -0.49
C THR A 24 -5.66 -10.77 -1.14
N GLN A 25 -5.72 -10.78 -2.47
CA GLN A 25 -6.84 -11.35 -3.20
C GLN A 25 -6.96 -12.86 -2.96
N GLY A 26 -5.84 -13.59 -3.00
CA GLY A 26 -5.82 -15.02 -2.72
C GLY A 26 -6.33 -15.36 -1.32
N PHE A 27 -5.91 -14.60 -0.31
CA PHE A 27 -6.40 -14.74 1.06
C PHE A 27 -7.91 -14.45 1.17
N GLN A 28 -8.37 -13.39 0.51
CA GLN A 28 -9.78 -13.01 0.47
C GLN A 28 -10.64 -14.09 -0.22
N ARG A 29 -10.17 -14.63 -1.34
CA ARG A 29 -10.87 -15.73 -2.05
C ARG A 29 -10.98 -17.01 -1.20
N LEU A 30 -9.95 -17.30 -0.39
CA LEU A 30 -9.94 -18.48 0.49
C LEU A 30 -10.88 -18.33 1.69
N ASN A 31 -10.96 -17.13 2.29
CA ASN A 31 -11.60 -16.91 3.59
C ASN A 31 -12.85 -16.00 3.52
N GLY A 32 -13.19 -15.49 2.33
CA GLY A 32 -14.27 -14.51 2.16
C GLY A 32 -13.88 -13.10 2.58
N SER A 33 -14.86 -12.19 2.66
CA SER A 33 -14.69 -10.76 2.93
C SER A 33 -15.37 -10.31 4.24
N SER A 34 -15.38 -11.18 5.27
CA SER A 34 -15.92 -10.84 6.59
C SER A 34 -14.99 -9.93 7.39
N PHE A 35 -15.53 -9.28 8.43
CA PHE A 35 -14.71 -8.53 9.40
C PHE A 35 -13.66 -9.42 10.06
N ARG A 36 -14.05 -10.62 10.42
CA ARG A 36 -13.16 -11.65 10.97
C ARG A 36 -11.98 -11.96 10.05
N THR A 37 -12.25 -12.14 8.75
CA THR A 37 -11.22 -12.37 7.72
C THR A 37 -10.23 -11.21 7.67
N SER A 38 -10.72 -9.97 7.72
CA SER A 38 -9.91 -8.77 7.67
C SER A 38 -8.96 -8.67 8.86
N ILE A 39 -9.47 -8.90 10.09
CA ILE A 39 -8.65 -8.84 11.31
C ILE A 39 -7.59 -9.94 11.31
N ARG A 40 -7.96 -11.18 10.92
CA ARG A 40 -7.02 -12.29 10.83
C ARG A 40 -5.91 -11.99 9.82
N PHE A 41 -6.27 -11.48 8.64
CA PHE A 41 -5.29 -11.09 7.63
C PHE A 41 -4.33 -10.03 8.15
N ALA A 42 -4.87 -8.93 8.72
CA ALA A 42 -4.06 -7.85 9.27
C ALA A 42 -3.13 -8.32 10.41
N SER A 43 -3.63 -9.15 11.32
CA SER A 43 -2.83 -9.72 12.41
C SER A 43 -1.67 -10.58 11.88
N GLN A 44 -1.98 -11.52 10.98
CA GLN A 44 -0.97 -12.44 10.44
C GLN A 44 0.08 -11.70 9.62
N THR A 45 -0.34 -10.80 8.72
CA THR A 45 0.60 -10.05 7.87
C THR A 45 1.50 -9.13 8.67
N SER A 46 0.95 -8.40 9.65
CA SER A 46 1.74 -7.52 10.51
C SER A 46 2.74 -8.29 11.37
N PHE A 47 2.39 -9.48 11.83
CA PHE A 47 3.33 -10.37 12.52
C PHE A 47 4.52 -10.72 11.63
N PHE A 48 4.27 -11.14 10.37
CA PHE A 48 5.36 -11.49 9.44
C PHE A 48 6.19 -10.28 9.05
N ILE A 49 5.58 -9.10 8.85
CA ILE A 49 6.33 -7.87 8.57
C ILE A 49 7.21 -7.50 9.77
N CYS A 50 6.67 -7.56 10.98
CA CYS A 50 7.43 -7.26 12.19
C CYS A 50 8.65 -8.18 12.33
N ILE A 51 8.48 -9.49 12.18
CA ILE A 51 9.60 -10.45 12.21
C ILE A 51 10.62 -10.15 11.11
N ALA A 52 10.18 -9.91 9.88
CA ALA A 52 11.08 -9.60 8.78
C ALA A 52 11.92 -8.34 9.08
N MET A 53 11.30 -7.30 9.63
CA MET A 53 12.01 -6.06 10.00
C MET A 53 12.95 -6.27 11.19
N LEU A 54 12.59 -7.09 12.18
CA LEU A 54 13.46 -7.45 13.29
C LEU A 54 14.71 -8.19 12.80
N ILE A 55 14.55 -9.16 11.91
CA ILE A 55 15.68 -9.89 11.31
C ILE A 55 16.58 -8.93 10.52
N LEU A 56 16.00 -8.08 9.65
CA LEU A 56 16.75 -7.12 8.85
C LEU A 56 17.45 -6.03 9.67
N SER A 57 16.95 -5.73 10.88
CA SER A 57 17.61 -4.81 11.82
C SER A 57 18.71 -5.48 12.68
N GLY A 58 18.89 -6.79 12.53
CA GLY A 58 19.76 -7.57 13.42
C GLY A 58 19.31 -7.55 14.88
N PHE A 59 17.97 -7.48 15.10
CA PHE A 59 17.32 -7.34 16.42
C PHE A 59 17.73 -6.08 17.18
N ARG A 60 18.27 -5.06 16.49
CA ARG A 60 18.63 -3.77 17.08
C ARG A 60 17.59 -2.74 16.68
N LEU A 61 16.71 -2.39 17.59
CA LEU A 61 15.69 -1.38 17.38
C LEU A 61 16.04 -0.10 18.13
N THR A 62 15.86 1.03 17.46
CA THR A 62 16.00 2.37 18.05
C THR A 62 14.66 3.09 17.96
N PHE A 63 14.25 3.72 19.04
CA PHE A 63 12.97 4.40 19.14
C PHE A 63 13.16 5.83 19.63
N THR A 64 12.44 6.76 19.01
CA THR A 64 12.24 8.10 19.50
C THR A 64 10.75 8.29 19.85
N PRO A 65 10.39 9.23 20.70
CA PRO A 65 8.98 9.52 21.00
C PRO A 65 8.16 9.88 19.75
N THR A 66 8.75 10.67 18.86
CA THR A 66 8.10 11.07 17.60
C THR A 66 7.85 9.85 16.71
N LEU A 67 8.87 8.99 16.52
CA LEU A 67 8.76 7.77 15.73
C LEU A 67 7.68 6.84 16.30
N ALA A 68 7.63 6.68 17.63
CA ALA A 68 6.62 5.86 18.29
C ALA A 68 5.20 6.42 18.11
N ALA A 69 5.03 7.73 18.26
CA ALA A 69 3.73 8.40 18.08
C ALA A 69 3.22 8.26 16.64
N VAL A 70 4.08 8.54 15.64
CA VAL A 70 3.71 8.40 14.23
C VAL A 70 3.41 6.95 13.87
N ALA A 71 4.22 5.99 14.34
CA ALA A 71 3.98 4.56 14.12
C ALA A 71 2.64 4.11 14.73
N LEU A 72 2.26 4.61 15.91
CA LEU A 72 0.98 4.29 16.54
C LEU A 72 -0.20 4.85 15.72
N ILE A 73 -0.15 6.13 15.31
CA ILE A 73 -1.22 6.75 14.51
C ILE A 73 -1.35 6.01 13.16
N GLN A 74 -0.23 5.73 12.51
CA GLN A 74 -0.24 5.00 11.24
C GLN A 74 -0.76 3.57 11.41
N SER A 75 -0.54 2.91 12.55
CA SER A 75 -1.04 1.56 12.79
C SER A 75 -2.57 1.50 12.78
N VAL A 76 -3.25 2.51 13.32
CA VAL A 76 -4.72 2.62 13.29
C VAL A 76 -5.21 2.79 11.84
N SER A 77 -4.55 3.67 11.07
CA SER A 77 -4.84 3.85 9.64
C SER A 77 -4.62 2.56 8.84
N SER A 78 -3.52 1.85 9.09
CA SER A 78 -3.18 0.59 8.41
C SER A 78 -4.16 -0.53 8.74
N PHE A 79 -4.63 -0.62 10.00
CA PHE A 79 -5.69 -1.56 10.37
C PHE A 79 -6.99 -1.27 9.62
N ALA A 80 -7.44 -0.01 9.60
CA ALA A 80 -8.62 0.41 8.87
C ALA A 80 -8.47 0.16 7.35
N ALA A 81 -7.30 0.43 6.78
CA ALA A 81 -6.98 0.15 5.38
C ALA A 81 -7.08 -1.36 5.08
N SER A 82 -6.54 -2.22 5.93
CA SER A 82 -6.62 -3.68 5.77
C SER A 82 -8.06 -4.18 5.78
N TYR A 83 -8.91 -3.65 6.66
CA TYR A 83 -10.34 -3.96 6.69
C TYR A 83 -11.04 -3.56 5.40
N CYS A 84 -10.84 -2.31 4.98
CA CYS A 84 -11.46 -1.79 3.76
C CYS A 84 -10.95 -2.52 2.51
N SER A 85 -9.68 -2.93 2.48
CA SER A 85 -9.08 -3.69 1.37
C SER A 85 -9.73 -5.05 1.15
N ILE A 86 -9.91 -5.83 2.20
CA ILE A 86 -10.59 -7.13 2.13
C ILE A 86 -12.06 -6.98 1.69
N LYS A 87 -12.74 -5.93 2.17
CA LYS A 87 -14.11 -5.62 1.73
C LYS A 87 -14.17 -5.18 0.27
N ALA A 88 -13.25 -4.31 -0.15
CA ALA A 88 -13.16 -3.85 -1.53
C ALA A 88 -12.91 -5.00 -2.51
N LEU A 89 -11.96 -5.90 -2.20
CA LEU A 89 -11.67 -7.09 -3.01
C LEU A 89 -12.83 -8.07 -3.09
N GLY A 90 -13.72 -8.11 -2.09
CA GLY A 90 -14.94 -8.92 -2.13
C GLY A 90 -16.00 -8.39 -3.10
N THR A 91 -15.83 -7.16 -3.62
CA THR A 91 -16.81 -6.51 -4.49
C THR A 91 -16.31 -6.21 -5.90
N ALA A 92 -14.99 -6.21 -6.12
CA ALA A 92 -14.38 -5.95 -7.41
C ALA A 92 -13.22 -6.90 -7.72
N ASN A 93 -12.71 -6.77 -8.97
CA ASN A 93 -11.50 -7.46 -9.37
C ASN A 93 -10.23 -6.76 -8.82
N LEU A 94 -9.11 -7.48 -8.90
CA LEU A 94 -7.81 -7.02 -8.41
C LEU A 94 -7.35 -5.70 -9.04
N SER A 95 -7.61 -5.52 -10.34
CA SER A 95 -7.17 -4.32 -11.08
C SER A 95 -7.85 -3.05 -10.57
N VAL A 96 -9.16 -3.09 -10.34
CA VAL A 96 -9.92 -1.95 -9.79
C VAL A 96 -9.44 -1.62 -8.37
N TYR A 97 -9.31 -2.65 -7.53
CA TYR A 97 -8.82 -2.46 -6.16
C TYR A 97 -7.42 -1.84 -6.12
N SER A 98 -6.48 -2.39 -6.90
CA SER A 98 -5.10 -1.90 -6.93
C SER A 98 -5.01 -0.46 -7.44
N MET A 99 -5.86 -0.09 -8.41
CA MET A 99 -5.93 1.28 -8.91
C MET A 99 -6.30 2.27 -7.80
N PHE A 100 -7.38 2.05 -7.06
CA PHE A 100 -7.76 2.94 -5.95
C PHE A 100 -6.73 2.96 -4.83
N SER A 101 -6.21 1.79 -4.46
CA SER A 101 -5.21 1.65 -3.42
C SER A 101 -3.94 2.43 -3.75
N MET A 102 -3.46 2.29 -4.99
CA MET A 102 -2.22 2.92 -5.43
C MET A 102 -2.38 4.42 -5.71
N LEU A 103 -3.47 4.83 -6.36
CA LEU A 103 -3.69 6.25 -6.63
C LEU A 103 -3.88 7.05 -5.35
N GLY A 104 -4.55 6.48 -4.33
CA GLY A 104 -4.62 7.09 -3.00
C GLY A 104 -3.24 7.22 -2.37
N GLY A 105 -2.50 6.10 -2.33
CA GLY A 105 -1.14 6.04 -1.80
C GLY A 105 -0.14 6.94 -2.50
N MET A 106 -0.45 7.42 -3.71
CA MET A 106 0.35 8.38 -4.44
C MET A 106 -0.10 9.83 -4.23
N LEU A 107 -1.39 10.11 -4.40
CA LEU A 107 -1.88 11.49 -4.53
C LEU A 107 -1.69 12.28 -3.22
N LEU A 108 -1.99 11.68 -2.07
CA LEU A 108 -1.88 12.38 -0.79
C LEU A 108 -0.43 12.70 -0.42
N PRO A 109 0.54 11.75 -0.44
CA PRO A 109 1.93 12.09 -0.16
C PRO A 109 2.57 12.98 -1.25
N PHE A 110 2.10 12.91 -2.50
CA PHE A 110 2.49 13.82 -3.55
C PHE A 110 2.09 15.27 -3.20
N VAL A 111 0.82 15.50 -2.83
CA VAL A 111 0.34 16.82 -2.39
C VAL A 111 1.08 17.27 -1.14
N TYR A 112 1.31 16.35 -0.19
CA TYR A 112 2.07 16.64 1.02
C TYR A 112 3.51 17.09 0.72
N GLY A 113 4.21 16.43 -0.20
CA GLY A 113 5.56 16.80 -0.63
C GLY A 113 5.62 18.21 -1.22
N ILE A 114 4.62 18.60 -2.01
CA ILE A 114 4.55 19.95 -2.58
C ILE A 114 4.23 21.01 -1.51
N VAL A 115 3.22 20.76 -0.68
CA VAL A 115 2.71 21.75 0.28
C VAL A 115 3.65 21.94 1.48
N PHE A 116 4.19 20.86 2.01
CA PHE A 116 4.98 20.84 3.23
C PHE A 116 6.46 20.49 3.00
N GLY A 117 6.77 19.75 1.92
CA GLY A 117 8.12 19.33 1.57
C GLY A 117 8.91 20.34 0.75
N GLY A 118 8.32 21.48 0.38
CA GLY A 118 8.97 22.48 -0.47
C GLY A 118 9.29 22.00 -1.90
N GLU A 119 8.64 20.93 -2.36
CA GLU A 119 8.85 20.42 -3.71
C GLU A 119 8.20 21.33 -4.76
N ASN A 120 8.95 21.67 -5.82
CA ASN A 120 8.43 22.52 -6.89
C ASN A 120 7.31 21.84 -7.70
N MET A 121 6.25 22.60 -7.99
CA MET A 121 5.21 22.17 -8.92
C MET A 121 5.70 22.37 -10.34
N THR A 122 5.93 21.27 -11.08
CA THR A 122 6.31 21.29 -12.49
C THR A 122 5.09 21.02 -13.38
N LEU A 123 5.18 21.39 -14.67
CA LEU A 123 4.13 21.10 -15.64
C LEU A 123 3.83 19.59 -15.73
N GLY A 124 4.86 18.75 -15.68
CA GLY A 124 4.71 17.30 -15.67
C GLY A 124 3.89 16.79 -14.48
N LYS A 125 4.09 17.38 -13.27
CA LYS A 125 3.31 17.07 -12.07
C LYS A 125 1.83 17.43 -12.22
N VAL A 126 1.52 18.58 -12.85
CA VAL A 126 0.13 19.00 -13.13
C VAL A 126 -0.54 18.06 -14.12
N ILE A 127 0.15 17.73 -15.22
CA ILE A 127 -0.36 16.78 -16.23
C ILE A 127 -0.60 15.41 -15.59
N CYS A 128 0.31 14.93 -14.74
CA CYS A 128 0.14 13.66 -14.00
C CYS A 128 -1.15 13.67 -13.18
N CYS A 129 -1.39 14.69 -12.36
CA CYS A 129 -2.61 14.80 -11.57
C CYS A 129 -3.87 14.78 -12.44
N ALA A 130 -3.87 15.53 -13.56
CA ALA A 130 -5.00 15.57 -14.49
C ALA A 130 -5.27 14.19 -15.12
N LEU A 131 -4.23 13.50 -15.57
CA LEU A 131 -4.35 12.15 -16.14
C LEU A 131 -4.81 11.10 -15.11
N ILE A 132 -4.40 11.22 -13.85
CA ILE A 132 -4.88 10.35 -12.78
C ILE A 132 -6.37 10.53 -12.54
N VAL A 133 -6.84 11.78 -12.45
CA VAL A 133 -8.27 12.08 -12.33
C VAL A 133 -9.04 11.51 -13.53
N LEU A 134 -8.49 11.68 -14.75
CA LEU A 134 -9.06 11.10 -15.96
C LEU A 134 -9.12 9.57 -15.88
N ALA A 135 -8.05 8.90 -15.44
CA ALA A 135 -8.00 7.44 -15.28
C ALA A 135 -9.09 6.95 -14.32
N LEU A 136 -9.26 7.62 -13.17
CA LEU A 136 -10.28 7.28 -12.18
C LEU A 136 -11.71 7.49 -12.73
N THR A 137 -11.95 8.56 -13.50
CA THR A 137 -13.27 8.84 -14.04
C THR A 137 -13.63 7.96 -15.22
N PHE A 138 -12.63 7.53 -16.01
CA PHE A 138 -12.83 6.72 -17.20
C PHE A 138 -13.41 5.33 -16.91
N ASP A 139 -13.02 4.70 -15.81
CA ASP A 139 -13.51 3.37 -15.42
C ASP A 139 -14.69 3.41 -14.42
N ARG A 140 -15.42 4.52 -14.41
CA ARG A 140 -16.54 4.75 -13.47
C ARG A 140 -17.61 3.65 -13.45
N GLU A 141 -17.83 2.95 -14.55
CA GLU A 141 -18.80 1.85 -14.61
C GLU A 141 -18.35 0.59 -13.86
N SER A 142 -17.04 0.35 -13.80
CA SER A 142 -16.49 -0.77 -13.02
C SER A 142 -16.69 -0.58 -11.51
N PHE A 143 -16.91 0.66 -11.05
CA PHE A 143 -17.16 1.01 -9.65
C PHE A 143 -18.63 0.86 -9.23
N LYS A 144 -19.56 0.94 -10.19
CA LYS A 144 -21.01 0.87 -9.91
C LYS A 144 -21.54 -0.55 -9.69
N SER A 145 -20.69 -1.57 -9.79
CA SER A 145 -21.15 -2.96 -9.91
C SER A 145 -21.83 -3.55 -8.67
N LYS A 146 -21.66 -2.95 -7.47
CA LYS A 146 -22.39 -3.36 -6.26
C LYS A 146 -22.67 -2.17 -5.35
N GLU A 147 -23.91 -2.02 -4.89
CA GLU A 147 -24.31 -1.02 -3.88
C GLU A 147 -23.42 -1.10 -2.63
N GLY A 148 -22.93 0.06 -2.17
CA GLY A 148 -22.07 0.17 -0.99
C GLY A 148 -20.58 -0.14 -1.20
N ALA A 149 -20.15 -0.59 -2.40
CA ALA A 149 -18.74 -0.85 -2.69
C ALA A 149 -17.89 0.44 -2.74
N VAL A 150 -18.45 1.52 -3.25
CA VAL A 150 -17.77 2.82 -3.45
C VAL A 150 -17.14 3.34 -2.16
N LYS A 151 -17.81 3.20 -1.02
CA LYS A 151 -17.29 3.63 0.28
C LYS A 151 -15.99 2.93 0.66
N TYR A 152 -15.84 1.64 0.35
CA TYR A 152 -14.62 0.90 0.66
C TYR A 152 -13.47 1.29 -0.26
N TYR A 153 -13.73 1.59 -1.55
CA TYR A 153 -12.70 2.10 -2.46
C TYR A 153 -12.21 3.48 -2.05
N LEU A 154 -13.15 4.40 -1.72
CA LEU A 154 -12.79 5.74 -1.23
C LEU A 154 -12.03 5.64 0.11
N ALA A 155 -12.45 4.76 1.01
CA ALA A 155 -11.74 4.53 2.26
C ALA A 155 -10.32 3.98 2.02
N VAL A 156 -10.15 3.00 1.14
CA VAL A 156 -8.83 2.47 0.76
C VAL A 156 -7.96 3.57 0.14
N PHE A 157 -8.53 4.40 -0.74
CA PHE A 157 -7.84 5.55 -1.34
C PHE A 157 -7.31 6.50 -0.27
N VAL A 158 -8.16 6.96 0.64
CA VAL A 158 -7.77 7.92 1.69
C VAL A 158 -6.79 7.29 2.69
N LEU A 159 -7.06 6.08 3.18
CA LEU A 159 -6.24 5.45 4.22
C LEU A 159 -4.84 5.07 3.72
N ASN A 160 -4.73 4.57 2.49
CA ASN A 160 -3.41 4.32 1.90
C ASN A 160 -2.67 5.62 1.59
N GLY A 161 -3.38 6.67 1.20
CA GLY A 161 -2.80 7.99 1.06
C GLY A 161 -2.25 8.54 2.38
N MET A 162 -2.99 8.41 3.45
CA MET A 162 -2.53 8.81 4.80
C MET A 162 -1.31 7.99 5.23
N ASN A 163 -1.24 6.70 4.93
CA ASN A 163 -0.05 5.90 5.22
C ASN A 163 1.19 6.43 4.48
N GLY A 164 1.04 6.88 3.24
CA GLY A 164 2.12 7.54 2.49
C GLY A 164 2.51 8.90 3.09
N VAL A 165 1.53 9.69 3.55
CA VAL A 165 1.79 10.97 4.23
C VAL A 165 2.57 10.76 5.53
N TYR A 166 2.22 9.77 6.36
CA TYR A 166 2.97 9.46 7.58
C TYR A 166 4.41 9.05 7.27
N ALA A 167 4.64 8.27 6.21
CA ALA A 167 5.99 7.91 5.77
C ALA A 167 6.80 9.13 5.30
N ALA A 168 6.19 10.04 4.56
CA ALA A 168 6.82 11.30 4.15
C ALA A 168 7.09 12.20 5.36
N PHE A 169 6.12 12.36 6.27
CA PHE A 169 6.24 13.16 7.48
C PHE A 169 7.41 12.70 8.35
N ILE A 170 7.51 11.41 8.70
CA ILE A 170 8.58 10.92 9.56
C ILE A 170 9.96 11.08 8.91
N THR A 171 10.04 10.94 7.58
CA THR A 171 11.28 11.14 6.83
C THR A 171 11.76 12.58 6.90
N MET A 172 10.84 13.55 6.96
CA MET A 172 11.14 14.97 7.08
C MET A 172 11.38 15.39 8.54
N ALA A 173 10.58 14.86 9.48
CA ALA A 173 10.65 15.24 10.90
C ALA A 173 11.89 14.69 11.62
N GLU A 174 12.36 13.51 11.24
CA GLU A 174 13.53 12.86 11.81
C GLU A 174 14.46 12.33 10.70
N PRO A 175 15.22 13.19 10.01
CA PRO A 175 16.18 12.76 9.01
C PRO A 175 17.20 11.78 9.61
N GLY A 176 17.32 10.59 8.97
CA GLY A 176 18.24 9.54 9.46
C GLY A 176 17.65 8.55 10.46
N TYR A 177 16.35 8.62 10.75
CA TYR A 177 15.68 7.62 11.59
C TYR A 177 15.88 6.18 11.09
N ASN A 178 15.84 5.22 12.01
CA ASN A 178 15.96 3.81 11.65
C ASN A 178 14.66 3.29 11.04
N LYS A 179 14.68 3.06 9.73
CA LYS A 179 13.52 2.66 8.92
C LYS A 179 12.99 1.28 9.29
N GLN A 180 13.88 0.33 9.63
CA GLN A 180 13.50 -0.99 10.09
C GLN A 180 12.78 -0.91 11.45
N SER A 181 13.29 -0.09 12.38
CA SER A 181 12.64 0.15 13.67
C SER A 181 11.24 0.75 13.52
N TYR A 182 11.09 1.71 12.62
CA TYR A 182 9.80 2.31 12.32
C TYR A 182 8.78 1.30 11.81
N LEU A 183 9.16 0.52 10.79
CA LEU A 183 8.28 -0.50 10.20
C LEU A 183 7.97 -1.63 11.20
N ALA A 184 8.96 -2.06 11.99
CA ALA A 184 8.77 -3.07 13.02
C ALA A 184 7.76 -2.58 14.08
N LEU A 185 7.95 -1.37 14.59
CA LEU A 185 7.11 -0.78 15.63
C LEU A 185 5.67 -0.55 15.14
N MET A 186 5.50 0.02 13.94
CA MET A 186 4.19 0.21 13.33
C MET A 186 3.44 -1.11 13.20
N ASN A 187 4.09 -2.15 12.65
CA ASN A 187 3.46 -3.45 12.46
C ASN A 187 3.25 -4.20 13.79
N MET A 188 4.09 -3.99 14.79
CA MET A 188 3.86 -4.48 16.15
C MET A 188 2.58 -3.89 16.73
N PHE A 189 2.35 -2.59 16.59
CA PHE A 189 1.10 -1.97 17.04
C PHE A 189 -0.12 -2.49 16.26
N VAL A 190 -0.02 -2.64 14.93
CA VAL A 190 -1.12 -3.26 14.14
C VAL A 190 -1.39 -4.68 14.65
N PHE A 191 -0.35 -5.47 14.89
CA PHE A 191 -0.50 -6.83 15.42
C PHE A 191 -1.20 -6.84 16.79
N ILE A 192 -0.77 -5.99 17.72
CA ILE A 192 -1.36 -5.89 19.06
C ILE A 192 -2.84 -5.48 18.97
N ILE A 193 -3.16 -4.43 18.20
CA ILE A 193 -4.53 -3.95 18.02
C ILE A 193 -5.41 -5.06 17.43
N THR A 194 -4.96 -5.69 16.36
CA THR A 194 -5.74 -6.72 15.67
C THR A 194 -5.86 -8.00 16.49
N PHE A 195 -4.83 -8.36 17.26
CA PHE A 195 -4.86 -9.49 18.19
C PHE A 195 -5.91 -9.27 19.28
N ILE A 196 -5.90 -8.10 19.92
CA ILE A 196 -6.87 -7.74 20.97
C ILE A 196 -8.30 -7.77 20.40
N VAL A 197 -8.52 -7.11 19.25
CA VAL A 197 -9.85 -7.07 18.62
C VAL A 197 -10.32 -8.46 18.21
N TYR A 198 -9.44 -9.29 17.64
CA TYR A 198 -9.79 -10.66 17.27
C TYR A 198 -10.13 -11.51 18.50
N TYR A 199 -9.31 -11.44 19.55
CA TYR A 199 -9.56 -12.17 20.78
C TYR A 199 -10.84 -11.72 21.49
N ALA A 200 -11.11 -10.42 21.52
CA ALA A 200 -12.33 -9.87 22.10
C ALA A 200 -13.60 -10.35 21.37
N THR A 201 -13.54 -10.47 20.04
CA THR A 201 -14.70 -10.86 19.21
C THR A 201 -14.89 -12.38 19.10
N GLU A 202 -13.81 -13.14 18.97
CA GLU A 202 -13.87 -14.57 18.62
C GLU A 202 -13.51 -15.49 19.82
N LYS A 203 -12.95 -14.94 20.89
CA LYS A 203 -12.43 -15.70 22.06
C LYS A 203 -11.43 -16.79 21.66
N LYS A 204 -10.72 -16.60 20.54
CA LYS A 204 -9.74 -17.51 19.95
C LYS A 204 -8.50 -16.75 19.53
N LEU A 205 -7.37 -17.43 19.43
CA LEU A 205 -6.13 -16.85 18.91
C LEU A 205 -6.19 -16.76 17.37
N PRO A 206 -5.66 -15.69 16.75
CA PRO A 206 -5.61 -15.51 15.29
C PRO A 206 -4.51 -16.36 14.63
N ILE A 207 -4.35 -17.63 15.08
CA ILE A 207 -3.32 -18.52 14.56
C ILE A 207 -3.61 -18.82 13.08
N PRO A 208 -2.62 -18.66 12.19
CA PRO A 208 -2.80 -18.92 10.75
C PRO A 208 -3.01 -20.43 10.51
N ARG A 209 -3.92 -20.76 9.61
CA ARG A 209 -4.00 -22.10 9.05
C ARG A 209 -2.87 -22.29 8.04
N PHE A 210 -2.43 -23.52 7.83
CA PHE A 210 -1.36 -23.80 6.87
C PHE A 210 -1.66 -23.26 5.47
N SER A 211 -2.93 -23.38 5.02
CA SER A 211 -3.40 -22.82 3.74
C SER A 211 -3.34 -21.28 3.67
N GLU A 212 -3.37 -20.59 4.79
CA GLU A 212 -3.30 -19.13 4.88
C GLU A 212 -1.87 -18.62 4.88
N LEU A 213 -0.92 -19.41 5.41
CA LEU A 213 0.50 -19.04 5.52
C LEU A 213 1.11 -18.64 4.17
N LYS A 214 0.73 -19.34 3.10
CA LYS A 214 1.16 -19.01 1.75
C LYS A 214 0.82 -17.57 1.37
N TYR A 215 -0.35 -17.08 1.75
CA TYR A 215 -0.80 -15.74 1.40
C TYR A 215 -0.32 -14.69 2.41
N SER A 216 -0.55 -14.91 3.69
CA SER A 216 -0.19 -13.93 4.73
C SER A 216 1.31 -13.80 4.93
N GLY A 217 2.06 -14.91 4.88
CA GLY A 217 3.51 -14.89 5.00
C GLY A 217 4.19 -14.24 3.80
N THR A 218 3.82 -14.64 2.57
CA THR A 218 4.34 -14.02 1.35
C THR A 218 3.98 -12.54 1.27
N TYR A 219 2.74 -12.16 1.63
CA TYR A 219 2.35 -10.76 1.75
C TYR A 219 3.26 -10.01 2.71
N GLY A 220 3.46 -10.55 3.92
CA GLY A 220 4.25 -9.88 4.97
C GLY A 220 5.68 -9.61 4.50
N ILE A 221 6.32 -10.59 3.88
CA ILE A 221 7.69 -10.43 3.35
C ILE A 221 7.70 -9.40 2.21
N CYS A 222 6.84 -9.55 1.21
CA CYS A 222 6.80 -8.65 0.06
C CYS A 222 6.48 -7.21 0.49
N ASN A 223 5.48 -7.01 1.34
CA ASN A 223 5.08 -5.69 1.82
C ASN A 223 6.17 -5.05 2.68
N GLY A 224 6.72 -5.80 3.64
CA GLY A 224 7.76 -5.30 4.54
C GLY A 224 9.01 -4.85 3.78
N VAL A 225 9.52 -5.71 2.89
CA VAL A 225 10.71 -5.40 2.08
C VAL A 225 10.43 -4.25 1.10
N ALA A 226 9.28 -4.23 0.44
CA ALA A 226 8.91 -3.15 -0.47
C ALA A 226 8.82 -1.79 0.24
N ASN A 227 8.15 -1.72 1.40
CA ASN A 227 8.09 -0.49 2.19
C ASN A 227 9.47 -0.04 2.67
N LEU A 228 10.33 -0.97 3.10
CA LEU A 228 11.70 -0.63 3.48
C LEU A 228 12.48 -0.03 2.29
N MET A 229 12.40 -0.64 1.11
CA MET A 229 13.02 -0.12 -0.11
C MET A 229 12.52 1.29 -0.44
N LEU A 230 11.21 1.54 -0.33
CA LEU A 230 10.64 2.86 -0.57
C LEU A 230 11.08 3.90 0.47
N LEU A 231 11.14 3.54 1.76
CA LEU A 231 11.61 4.44 2.80
C LEU A 231 13.10 4.78 2.64
N ILE A 232 13.91 3.84 2.14
CA ILE A 232 15.32 4.11 1.79
C ILE A 232 15.37 5.08 0.60
N ALA A 233 14.60 4.84 -0.44
CA ALA A 233 14.57 5.70 -1.62
C ALA A 233 14.02 7.10 -1.31
N LEU A 234 13.01 7.23 -0.44
CA LEU A 234 12.37 8.50 -0.06
C LEU A 234 13.33 9.49 0.62
N GLY A 235 14.39 8.99 1.24
CA GLY A 235 15.46 9.84 1.77
C GLY A 235 16.35 10.48 0.69
N HIS A 236 16.20 10.09 -0.60
CA HIS A 236 17.08 10.51 -1.70
C HIS A 236 16.33 10.87 -2.99
N VAL A 237 15.09 10.48 -3.12
CA VAL A 237 14.22 10.76 -4.27
C VAL A 237 12.96 11.44 -3.76
N ASN A 238 12.56 12.54 -4.39
CA ASN A 238 11.39 13.30 -4.01
C ASN A 238 10.12 12.41 -4.01
N ALA A 239 9.26 12.61 -3.02
CA ALA A 239 8.01 11.87 -2.91
C ALA A 239 7.15 12.00 -4.18
N SER A 240 7.11 13.22 -4.75
CA SER A 240 6.37 13.51 -5.99
C SER A 240 6.88 12.78 -7.23
N VAL A 241 8.06 12.19 -7.20
CA VAL A 241 8.63 11.35 -8.27
C VAL A 241 8.48 9.87 -7.92
N GLN A 242 8.83 9.50 -6.69
CA GLN A 242 8.84 8.11 -6.24
C GLN A 242 7.44 7.47 -6.28
N TYR A 243 6.44 8.12 -5.66
CA TYR A 243 5.10 7.53 -5.53
C TYR A 243 4.40 7.30 -6.88
N PRO A 244 4.44 8.22 -7.86
CA PRO A 244 3.90 7.94 -9.18
C PRO A 244 4.54 6.75 -9.89
N ILE A 245 5.87 6.61 -9.86
CA ILE A 245 6.58 5.47 -10.50
C ILE A 245 6.08 4.14 -9.93
N VAL A 246 6.01 4.05 -8.59
CA VAL A 246 5.47 2.85 -7.93
C VAL A 246 4.03 2.60 -8.33
N THR A 247 3.20 3.64 -8.28
CA THR A 247 1.77 3.55 -8.57
C THR A 247 1.51 3.07 -9.99
N GLY A 248 2.12 3.70 -10.99
CA GLY A 248 1.94 3.33 -12.38
C GLY A 248 2.39 1.89 -12.67
N GLY A 249 3.55 1.52 -12.14
CA GLY A 249 4.06 0.16 -12.31
C GLY A 249 3.16 -0.89 -11.64
N VAL A 250 2.72 -0.66 -10.39
CA VAL A 250 1.83 -1.60 -9.67
C VAL A 250 0.48 -1.75 -10.38
N ILE A 251 -0.11 -0.66 -10.89
CA ILE A 251 -1.38 -0.72 -11.62
C ILE A 251 -1.24 -1.60 -12.87
N ILE A 252 -0.16 -1.45 -13.63
CA ILE A 252 0.09 -2.31 -14.81
C ILE A 252 0.27 -3.77 -14.40
N PHE A 253 1.20 -4.05 -13.48
CA PHE A 253 1.46 -5.42 -13.07
C PHE A 253 0.23 -6.10 -12.48
N SER A 254 -0.57 -5.40 -11.66
CA SER A 254 -1.80 -5.94 -11.10
C SER A 254 -2.88 -6.16 -12.16
N THR A 255 -2.96 -5.31 -13.19
CA THR A 255 -3.89 -5.48 -14.31
C THR A 255 -3.51 -6.69 -15.16
N VAL A 256 -2.22 -6.86 -15.46
CA VAL A 256 -1.71 -8.07 -16.15
C VAL A 256 -1.97 -9.32 -15.31
N ALA A 257 -1.70 -9.27 -14.00
CA ALA A 257 -1.96 -10.39 -13.10
C ALA A 257 -3.46 -10.77 -13.06
N ALA A 258 -4.35 -9.78 -13.02
CA ALA A 258 -5.80 -10.02 -13.09
C ALA A 258 -6.21 -10.68 -14.40
N ALA A 259 -5.66 -10.25 -15.52
CA ALA A 259 -5.90 -10.83 -16.83
C ALA A 259 -5.42 -12.31 -16.91
N LEU A 260 -4.22 -12.60 -16.37
CA LEU A 260 -3.67 -13.95 -16.31
C LEU A 260 -4.49 -14.88 -15.40
N GLN A 261 -5.10 -14.34 -14.33
CA GLN A 261 -6.00 -15.09 -13.44
C GLN A 261 -7.41 -15.27 -14.02
N LYS A 262 -7.63 -14.88 -15.28
CA LYS A 262 -8.93 -14.91 -15.95
C LYS A 262 -10.03 -14.13 -15.21
N ASP A 263 -9.63 -13.11 -14.44
CA ASP A 263 -10.58 -12.14 -13.93
C ASP A 263 -11.22 -11.39 -15.09
N ASN A 264 -12.53 -11.10 -14.98
CA ASN A 264 -13.25 -10.32 -16.01
C ASN A 264 -12.76 -8.85 -16.00
N VAL A 265 -11.55 -8.62 -16.54
CA VAL A 265 -10.99 -7.29 -16.68
C VAL A 265 -11.64 -6.61 -17.89
N LYS A 266 -12.45 -5.61 -17.65
CA LYS A 266 -13.09 -4.84 -18.73
C LYS A 266 -12.05 -4.09 -19.52
N ARG A 267 -12.27 -3.92 -20.85
CA ARG A 267 -11.40 -3.12 -21.72
C ARG A 267 -11.15 -1.70 -21.19
N ARG A 268 -12.17 -1.10 -20.56
CA ARG A 268 -12.05 0.23 -19.92
C ARG A 268 -11.05 0.25 -18.78
N THR A 269 -11.02 -0.79 -17.94
CA THR A 269 -10.04 -0.92 -16.85
C THR A 269 -8.61 -0.98 -17.38
N VAL A 270 -8.39 -1.70 -18.48
CA VAL A 270 -7.07 -1.75 -19.14
C VAL A 270 -6.66 -0.37 -19.67
N ILE A 271 -7.57 0.35 -20.34
CA ILE A 271 -7.31 1.70 -20.84
C ILE A 271 -7.01 2.66 -19.66
N SER A 272 -7.78 2.58 -18.59
CA SER A 272 -7.56 3.38 -17.38
C SER A 272 -6.19 3.09 -16.74
N ALA A 273 -5.76 1.84 -16.70
CA ALA A 273 -4.43 1.46 -16.23
C ALA A 273 -3.32 2.04 -17.11
N ILE A 274 -3.50 2.04 -18.44
CA ILE A 274 -2.57 2.65 -19.38
C ILE A 274 -2.49 4.17 -19.17
N ILE A 275 -3.63 4.85 -19.01
CA ILE A 275 -3.67 6.29 -18.73
C ILE A 275 -2.93 6.60 -17.42
N ALA A 276 -3.17 5.82 -16.37
CA ALA A 276 -2.48 5.98 -15.08
C ALA A 276 -0.97 5.78 -15.20
N PHE A 277 -0.52 4.85 -16.04
CA PHE A 277 0.90 4.65 -16.32
C PHE A 277 1.51 5.83 -17.09
N VAL A 278 0.85 6.29 -18.15
CA VAL A 278 1.29 7.47 -18.92
C VAL A 278 1.40 8.69 -17.99
N ALA A 279 0.45 8.84 -17.05
CA ALA A 279 0.50 9.88 -16.03
C ALA A 279 1.81 9.84 -15.23
N THR A 280 2.29 8.65 -14.87
CA THR A 280 3.54 8.51 -14.10
C THR A 280 4.78 8.85 -14.92
N VAL A 281 4.76 8.58 -16.22
CA VAL A 281 5.86 8.93 -17.13
C VAL A 281 5.97 10.45 -17.30
N CYS A 282 4.84 11.16 -17.33
CA CYS A 282 4.83 12.63 -17.45
C CYS A 282 5.51 13.36 -16.29
N ILE A 283 5.72 12.73 -15.15
CA ILE A 283 6.45 13.32 -14.01
C ILE A 283 7.95 13.35 -14.25
N ILE A 284 8.46 12.41 -15.04
CA ILE A 284 9.89 12.27 -15.32
C ILE A 284 10.32 13.29 -16.39
N LEU A 285 9.36 13.77 -17.17
CA LEU A 285 9.52 14.83 -18.18
C LEU A 285 9.43 16.21 -17.53
#